data_d3d0e527454c7d73ab7a7492eeebaf21
#
_entry.id   d3d0e527454c7d73ab7a7492eeebaf21
#
_cell.length_a   1.000
_cell.length_b   1.000
_cell.length_c   1.000
_cell.angle_alpha   90.00
_cell.angle_beta   90.00
_cell.angle_gamma   90.00
#
_symmetry.space_group_name_H-M   'P 1'
#
loop_
_entity.id
_entity.type
_entity.pdbx_description
1 polymer ?
#
loop_
_entity_poly.entity_id
_entity_poly.type
_entity_poly.pdbx_seq_one_letter_code
_entity_poly.pdbx_strand_id
1 'polypeptide(L)'
;MSINVFLTDKLPKQKDNIISIISFVDKVEYIDNILSTGLFSYGRKNVYEVWETSDEVSHEKYNDIYISKNNNYLFGLAIIENVGSYEELKLNIQKKYSDFYKISDENKMSIVKIWHYLPQLLKTYNDKKTNYSLLCEAREIVYKNYYKDLSYPAATVIGIEGNKILIYFLAAICKNYKVIENIRQVSSYNYPQNIFSEKPMFSRAVSFKTTYENVEKIIISG
;
A
#
# COMPACT_ATOMS: atom_id res chain seq x y z
N MET A 1 -10.06 18.86 9.18
CA MET A 1 -8.76 18.20 8.86
C MET A 1 -9.01 17.01 7.95
N SER A 2 -9.25 17.28 6.68
CA SER A 2 -9.61 16.23 5.71
C SER A 2 -8.39 15.86 4.83
N ILE A 3 -8.35 14.61 4.39
CA ILE A 3 -7.53 14.22 3.27
C ILE A 3 -8.39 14.36 2.01
N ASN A 4 -7.88 15.06 1.02
CA ASN A 4 -8.49 15.23 -0.29
C ASN A 4 -7.61 14.55 -1.34
N VAL A 5 -8.21 13.76 -2.22
CA VAL A 5 -7.49 13.05 -3.29
C VAL A 5 -8.10 13.46 -4.62
N PHE A 6 -7.27 13.93 -5.54
CA PHE A 6 -7.72 14.34 -6.87
C PHE A 6 -6.68 14.01 -7.94
N LEU A 7 -7.16 13.90 -9.17
CA LEU A 7 -6.31 13.67 -10.35
C LEU A 7 -6.09 15.00 -11.11
N THR A 8 -4.87 15.19 -11.62
CA THR A 8 -4.51 16.33 -12.47
C THR A 8 -3.53 15.90 -13.57
N ASP A 9 -3.55 16.60 -14.70
CA ASP A 9 -2.60 16.44 -15.79
C ASP A 9 -1.37 17.37 -15.70
N LYS A 10 -1.37 18.27 -14.71
CA LYS A 10 -0.27 19.19 -14.45
C LYS A 10 0.42 18.81 -13.16
N LEU A 11 1.76 18.85 -13.18
CA LEU A 11 2.53 18.65 -11.96
C LEU A 11 2.13 19.74 -10.93
N PRO A 12 1.59 19.32 -9.77
CA PRO A 12 1.18 20.27 -8.74
C PRO A 12 2.42 20.97 -8.16
N LYS A 13 2.25 22.24 -7.78
CA LYS A 13 3.28 22.91 -7.00
C LYS A 13 3.38 22.22 -5.65
N GLN A 14 4.60 21.98 -5.19
CA GLN A 14 4.86 21.49 -3.83
C GLN A 14 4.27 22.47 -2.81
N LYS A 15 3.53 21.95 -1.84
CA LYS A 15 2.95 22.68 -0.72
C LYS A 15 3.18 21.88 0.54
N ASP A 16 3.28 22.55 1.66
CA ASP A 16 3.56 21.95 2.97
C ASP A 16 2.45 21.00 3.48
N ASN A 17 1.31 20.99 2.82
CA ASN A 17 0.16 20.15 3.14
C ASN A 17 -0.05 18.96 2.20
N ILE A 18 0.88 18.68 1.28
CA ILE A 18 0.81 17.52 0.38
C ILE A 18 1.46 16.32 1.06
N ILE A 19 0.67 15.27 1.29
CA ILE A 19 1.17 14.03 1.88
C ILE A 19 1.81 13.10 0.84
N SER A 20 1.31 13.12 -0.42
CA SER A 20 1.90 12.37 -1.52
C SER A 20 1.47 12.92 -2.87
N ILE A 21 2.36 12.85 -3.85
CA ILE A 21 2.07 13.00 -5.28
C ILE A 21 2.44 11.68 -5.95
N ILE A 22 1.47 11.02 -6.57
CA ILE A 22 1.67 9.76 -7.27
C ILE A 22 1.61 10.02 -8.76
N SER A 23 2.67 9.67 -9.48
CA SER A 23 2.80 9.81 -10.94
C SER A 23 2.64 8.45 -11.60
N PHE A 24 1.83 8.40 -12.66
CA PHE A 24 1.62 7.19 -13.46
C PHE A 24 2.50 7.24 -14.72
N VAL A 25 3.74 6.79 -14.55
CA VAL A 25 4.78 6.66 -15.58
C VAL A 25 5.42 5.28 -15.52
N ASP A 26 6.07 4.86 -16.58
CA ASP A 26 6.65 3.52 -16.80
C ASP A 26 7.90 3.17 -15.97
N LYS A 27 8.23 3.98 -14.96
CA LYS A 27 9.41 3.80 -14.11
C LYS A 27 9.04 3.88 -12.64
N VAL A 28 9.54 2.94 -11.83
CA VAL A 28 9.41 3.01 -10.36
C VAL A 28 10.54 3.83 -9.79
N GLU A 29 10.23 4.98 -9.21
CA GLU A 29 11.17 5.85 -8.51
C GLU A 29 10.47 6.77 -7.51
N TYR A 30 11.25 7.35 -6.60
CA TYR A 30 10.77 8.38 -5.67
C TYR A 30 11.78 9.53 -5.65
N ILE A 31 11.38 10.67 -6.20
CA ILE A 31 12.22 11.86 -6.35
C ILE A 31 11.38 13.09 -6.01
N ASP A 32 11.92 13.99 -5.21
CA ASP A 32 11.28 15.26 -4.83
C ASP A 32 9.85 15.11 -4.29
N ASN A 33 9.62 14.10 -3.44
CA ASN A 33 8.31 13.74 -2.89
C ASN A 33 7.27 13.30 -3.94
N ILE A 34 7.70 12.93 -5.14
CA ILE A 34 6.86 12.36 -6.19
C ILE A 34 7.15 10.87 -6.31
N LEU A 35 6.12 10.07 -6.12
CA LEU A 35 6.15 8.62 -6.30
C LEU A 35 5.75 8.26 -7.73
N SER A 36 6.64 7.65 -8.48
CA SER A 36 6.37 7.08 -9.80
C SER A 36 6.10 5.58 -9.68
N THR A 37 4.98 5.12 -10.25
CA THR A 37 4.45 3.78 -9.97
C THR A 37 4.96 2.66 -10.87
N GLY A 38 5.60 2.98 -12.01
CA GLY A 38 5.91 1.99 -13.05
C GLY A 38 4.69 1.57 -13.87
N LEU A 39 3.55 2.26 -13.72
CA LEU A 39 2.32 2.00 -14.44
C LEU A 39 2.05 3.14 -15.43
N PHE A 40 2.10 2.83 -16.71
CA PHE A 40 1.89 3.80 -17.78
C PHE A 40 0.40 4.20 -17.91
N SER A 41 0.13 5.50 -17.95
CA SER A 41 -1.22 6.02 -18.21
C SER A 41 -1.55 6.02 -19.70
N TYR A 42 -2.40 5.09 -20.13
CA TYR A 42 -2.82 4.99 -21.51
C TYR A 42 -3.62 6.22 -21.97
N GLY A 43 -3.20 6.83 -23.07
CA GLY A 43 -3.90 7.98 -23.71
C GLY A 43 -3.68 9.34 -23.06
N ARG A 44 -2.96 9.45 -21.95
CA ARG A 44 -2.56 10.72 -21.32
C ARG A 44 -1.05 10.75 -21.12
N LYS A 45 -0.44 11.91 -21.39
CA LYS A 45 1.02 12.07 -21.26
C LYS A 45 1.47 12.12 -19.80
N ASN A 46 0.71 12.78 -18.93
CA ASN A 46 1.01 12.90 -17.52
C ASN A 46 -0.29 12.78 -16.71
N VAL A 47 -0.29 11.97 -15.68
CA VAL A 47 -1.38 11.88 -14.69
C VAL A 47 -0.74 11.84 -13.31
N TYR A 48 -1.19 12.74 -12.46
CA TYR A 48 -0.77 12.83 -11.07
C TYR A 48 -1.99 12.64 -10.18
N GLU A 49 -1.89 11.74 -9.21
CA GLU A 49 -2.82 11.64 -8.10
C GLU A 49 -2.22 12.38 -6.91
N VAL A 50 -2.91 13.41 -6.44
CA VAL A 50 -2.44 14.29 -5.39
C VAL A 50 -3.24 14.05 -4.11
N TRP A 51 -2.54 13.84 -3.03
CA TRP A 51 -3.09 13.64 -1.71
C TRP A 51 -2.77 14.85 -0.84
N GLU A 52 -3.74 15.76 -0.71
CA GLU A 52 -3.64 16.96 0.13
C GLU A 52 -4.33 16.73 1.48
N THR A 53 -3.75 17.30 2.52
CA THR A 53 -4.36 17.39 3.86
C THR A 53 -4.57 18.85 4.22
N SER A 54 -5.31 19.11 5.30
CA SER A 54 -5.47 20.49 5.81
C SER A 54 -4.32 20.95 6.69
N ASP A 55 -3.44 20.05 7.09
CA ASP A 55 -2.37 20.30 8.03
C ASP A 55 -1.02 20.18 7.34
N GLU A 56 -0.02 20.83 7.89
CA GLU A 56 1.38 20.69 7.49
C GLU A 56 1.83 19.23 7.59
N VAL A 57 2.62 18.79 6.62
CA VAL A 57 3.13 17.43 6.49
C VAL A 57 4.64 17.46 6.69
N SER A 58 5.14 16.61 7.56
CA SER A 58 6.57 16.35 7.72
C SER A 58 7.00 15.18 6.85
N HIS A 59 8.22 15.26 6.33
CA HIS A 59 8.85 14.21 5.54
C HIS A 59 10.07 13.68 6.25
N GLU A 60 10.17 12.36 6.36
CA GLU A 60 11.29 11.69 7.03
C GLU A 60 11.62 10.37 6.34
N LYS A 61 12.72 9.75 6.73
CA LYS A 61 13.14 8.43 6.24
C LYS A 61 13.49 7.54 7.43
N TYR A 62 12.86 6.37 7.47
CA TYR A 62 13.16 5.31 8.42
C TYR A 62 13.80 4.15 7.67
N ASN A 63 15.10 3.90 7.89
CA ASN A 63 15.90 2.99 7.05
C ASN A 63 15.81 3.40 5.57
N ASP A 64 15.20 2.58 4.74
CA ASP A 64 14.94 2.82 3.32
C ASP A 64 13.44 3.01 2.99
N ILE A 65 12.63 3.32 4.01
CA ILE A 65 11.22 3.68 3.88
C ILE A 65 11.10 5.20 3.95
N TYR A 66 10.47 5.78 2.93
CA TYR A 66 10.13 7.20 2.91
C TYR A 66 8.77 7.39 3.57
N ILE A 67 8.67 8.40 4.42
CA ILE A 67 7.47 8.67 5.24
C ILE A 67 7.08 10.12 5.05
N SER A 68 5.80 10.34 4.81
CA SER A 68 5.16 11.65 4.85
C SER A 68 4.01 11.59 5.85
N LYS A 69 3.99 12.46 6.84
CA LYS A 69 3.00 12.36 7.92
C LYS A 69 2.58 13.69 8.50
N ASN A 70 1.39 13.70 9.07
CA ASN A 70 0.89 14.72 9.99
C ASN A 70 0.22 14.06 11.19
N ASN A 71 -0.52 14.83 11.99
CA ASN A 71 -1.18 14.31 13.19
C ASN A 71 -2.28 13.27 12.92
N ASN A 72 -2.78 13.13 11.70
CA ASN A 72 -3.93 12.28 11.37
C ASN A 72 -3.62 11.15 10.39
N TYR A 73 -2.63 11.36 9.53
CA TYR A 73 -2.30 10.48 8.41
C TYR A 73 -0.81 10.24 8.30
N LEU A 74 -0.47 9.05 7.88
CA LEU A 74 0.88 8.66 7.53
C LEU A 74 0.85 7.91 6.19
N PHE A 75 1.63 8.39 5.25
CA PHE A 75 1.91 7.73 4.00
C PHE A 75 3.35 7.21 4.05
N GLY A 76 3.53 5.93 3.82
CA GLY A 76 4.86 5.33 3.81
C GLY A 76 5.07 4.51 2.55
N LEU A 77 6.29 4.53 1.99
CA LEU A 77 6.63 3.77 0.80
C LEU A 77 8.01 3.13 0.87
N ALA A 78 8.14 1.96 0.25
CA ALA A 78 9.39 1.26 0.03
C ALA A 78 9.52 0.84 -1.44
N ILE A 79 10.73 0.94 -1.97
CA ILE A 79 11.11 0.41 -3.27
C ILE A 79 12.12 -0.72 -3.03
N ILE A 80 11.87 -1.89 -3.60
CA ILE A 80 12.69 -3.10 -3.45
C ILE A 80 13.16 -3.52 -4.84
N GLU A 81 14.45 -3.74 -5.02
CA GLU A 81 14.96 -4.33 -6.26
C GLU A 81 14.47 -5.78 -6.37
N ASN A 82 13.85 -6.12 -7.51
CA ASN A 82 13.36 -7.46 -7.80
C ASN A 82 14.48 -8.36 -8.31
N VAL A 83 15.48 -8.59 -7.46
CA VAL A 83 16.65 -9.37 -7.73
C VAL A 83 16.88 -10.43 -6.66
N GLY A 84 17.59 -11.50 -6.99
CA GLY A 84 17.86 -12.57 -6.06
C GLY A 84 16.90 -13.77 -6.20
N SER A 85 16.99 -14.67 -5.24
CA SER A 85 16.15 -15.86 -5.17
C SER A 85 14.75 -15.52 -4.64
N TYR A 86 13.81 -16.46 -4.83
CA TYR A 86 12.46 -16.37 -4.26
C TYR A 86 12.48 -16.11 -2.74
N GLU A 87 13.32 -16.84 -2.00
CA GLU A 87 13.40 -16.72 -0.55
C GLU A 87 14.01 -15.38 -0.10
N GLU A 88 15.06 -14.89 -0.77
CA GLU A 88 15.64 -13.58 -0.47
C GLU A 88 14.64 -12.44 -0.70
N LEU A 89 13.91 -12.49 -1.81
CA LEU A 89 12.92 -11.49 -2.13
C LEU A 89 11.74 -11.53 -1.15
N LYS A 90 11.30 -12.75 -0.76
CA LYS A 90 10.28 -12.94 0.28
C LYS A 90 10.69 -12.33 1.61
N LEU A 91 11.91 -12.56 2.05
CA LEU A 91 12.46 -11.97 3.28
C LEU A 91 12.54 -10.45 3.21
N ASN A 92 12.94 -9.90 2.06
CA ASN A 92 12.98 -8.46 1.86
C ASN A 92 11.58 -7.82 1.98
N ILE A 93 10.57 -8.41 1.34
CA ILE A 93 9.19 -7.93 1.45
C ILE A 93 8.69 -8.07 2.90
N GLN A 94 8.93 -9.21 3.55
CA GLN A 94 8.56 -9.45 4.95
C GLN A 94 9.15 -8.38 5.88
N LYS A 95 10.43 -8.03 5.69
CA LYS A 95 11.09 -6.97 6.46
C LYS A 95 10.39 -5.62 6.26
N LYS A 96 10.06 -5.24 5.02
CA LYS A 96 9.35 -3.98 4.75
C LYS A 96 7.97 -3.93 5.42
N TYR A 97 7.24 -5.03 5.36
CA TYR A 97 5.96 -5.12 6.08
C TYR A 97 6.14 -4.95 7.59
N SER A 98 7.11 -5.63 8.18
CA SER A 98 7.39 -5.48 9.62
C SER A 98 7.75 -4.04 9.99
N ASP A 99 8.55 -3.37 9.16
CA ASP A 99 8.90 -1.96 9.35
C ASP A 99 7.66 -1.05 9.20
N PHE A 100 6.77 -1.29 8.24
CA PHE A 100 5.52 -0.52 8.05
C PHE A 100 4.64 -0.57 9.30
N TYR A 101 4.45 -1.78 9.87
CA TYR A 101 3.65 -1.92 11.09
C TYR A 101 4.33 -1.27 12.29
N LYS A 102 5.63 -1.42 12.44
CA LYS A 102 6.39 -0.75 13.49
C LYS A 102 6.24 0.77 13.42
N ILE A 103 6.42 1.35 12.23
CA ILE A 103 6.24 2.79 12.00
C ILE A 103 4.81 3.23 12.35
N SER A 104 3.81 2.46 11.94
CA SER A 104 2.41 2.76 12.21
C SER A 104 2.09 2.71 13.70
N ASP A 105 2.59 1.72 14.43
CA ASP A 105 2.41 1.55 15.86
C ASP A 105 3.10 2.68 16.66
N GLU A 106 4.33 3.06 16.29
CA GLU A 106 5.06 4.17 16.91
C GLU A 106 4.31 5.51 16.75
N ASN A 107 3.58 5.68 15.64
CA ASN A 107 2.73 6.85 15.39
C ASN A 107 1.27 6.67 15.88
N LYS A 108 0.93 5.54 16.51
CA LYS A 108 -0.43 5.21 17.01
C LYS A 108 -1.49 5.26 15.89
N MET A 109 -1.10 4.87 14.69
CA MET A 109 -1.95 4.85 13.51
C MET A 109 -2.22 3.41 13.05
N SER A 110 -3.38 3.17 12.48
CA SER A 110 -3.73 1.88 11.87
C SER A 110 -3.55 1.97 10.36
N ILE A 111 -2.91 0.97 9.77
CA ILE A 111 -2.83 0.87 8.31
C ILE A 111 -4.23 0.59 7.77
N VAL A 112 -4.72 1.46 6.88
CA VAL A 112 -6.05 1.35 6.28
C VAL A 112 -6.01 0.79 4.87
N LYS A 113 -4.92 1.02 4.14
CA LYS A 113 -4.72 0.47 2.80
C LYS A 113 -3.25 0.30 2.45
N ILE A 114 -2.97 -0.76 1.67
CA ILE A 114 -1.64 -1.02 1.10
C ILE A 114 -1.77 -1.24 -0.41
N TRP A 115 -0.91 -0.61 -1.19
CA TRP A 115 -0.79 -0.79 -2.64
C TRP A 115 0.52 -1.47 -2.98
N HIS A 116 0.46 -2.39 -3.94
CA HIS A 116 1.60 -3.17 -4.39
C HIS A 116 1.69 -3.11 -5.90
N TYR A 117 2.85 -2.77 -6.39
CA TYR A 117 3.18 -2.80 -7.81
C TYR A 117 4.33 -3.78 -7.98
N LEU A 118 4.04 -4.93 -8.59
CA LEU A 118 4.97 -6.05 -8.71
C LEU A 118 5.33 -6.29 -10.17
N PRO A 119 6.63 -6.24 -10.52
CA PRO A 119 7.05 -6.66 -11.84
C PRO A 119 6.81 -8.17 -12.02
N GLN A 120 6.41 -8.53 -13.26
CA GLN A 120 6.19 -9.93 -13.63
C GLN A 120 5.29 -10.69 -12.63
N LEU A 121 4.17 -10.09 -12.22
CA LEU A 121 3.29 -10.59 -11.15
C LEU A 121 3.01 -12.09 -11.23
N LEU A 122 2.79 -12.63 -12.44
CA LEU A 122 2.44 -14.03 -12.69
C LEU A 122 3.65 -14.89 -13.15
N LYS A 123 4.88 -14.37 -13.07
CA LYS A 123 6.08 -15.18 -13.35
C LYS A 123 6.13 -16.36 -12.39
N THR A 124 6.22 -17.56 -12.95
CA THR A 124 6.32 -18.80 -12.18
C THR A 124 7.76 -19.21 -11.92
N TYR A 125 7.98 -19.76 -10.74
CA TYR A 125 9.22 -20.43 -10.32
C TYR A 125 9.07 -21.96 -10.47
N ASN A 126 10.13 -22.71 -10.24
CA ASN A 126 10.19 -24.16 -10.45
C ASN A 126 9.10 -24.96 -9.70
N ASP A 127 8.63 -24.49 -8.57
CA ASP A 127 7.59 -25.08 -7.73
C ASP A 127 6.18 -24.57 -8.05
N LYS A 128 5.98 -23.91 -9.19
CA LYS A 128 4.75 -23.26 -9.64
C LYS A 128 4.33 -22.04 -8.81
N LYS A 129 5.13 -21.61 -7.85
CA LYS A 129 4.90 -20.35 -7.13
C LYS A 129 5.13 -19.15 -8.03
N THR A 130 4.44 -18.06 -7.75
CA THR A 130 4.51 -16.81 -8.54
C THR A 130 5.05 -15.66 -7.69
N ASN A 131 5.36 -14.52 -8.30
CA ASN A 131 5.67 -13.29 -7.56
C ASN A 131 4.47 -12.85 -6.70
N TYR A 132 3.24 -13.15 -7.12
CA TYR A 132 2.05 -12.95 -6.30
C TYR A 132 2.02 -13.87 -5.07
N SER A 133 2.35 -15.16 -5.25
CA SER A 133 2.50 -16.13 -4.15
C SER A 133 3.52 -15.64 -3.12
N LEU A 134 4.66 -15.17 -3.60
CA LEU A 134 5.73 -14.62 -2.77
C LEU A 134 5.25 -13.46 -1.89
N LEU A 135 4.52 -12.51 -2.47
CA LEU A 135 3.91 -11.41 -1.73
C LEU A 135 2.93 -11.92 -0.66
N CYS A 136 2.07 -12.89 -1.02
CA CYS A 136 1.08 -13.45 -0.11
C CYS A 136 1.75 -14.17 1.08
N GLU A 137 2.78 -15.00 0.83
CA GLU A 137 3.54 -15.69 1.88
C GLU A 137 4.24 -14.69 2.82
N ALA A 138 4.95 -13.70 2.26
CA ALA A 138 5.65 -12.69 3.06
C ALA A 138 4.68 -11.92 3.97
N ARG A 139 3.53 -11.52 3.43
CA ARG A 139 2.49 -10.80 4.15
C ARG A 139 1.84 -11.66 5.23
N GLU A 140 1.53 -12.92 4.95
CA GLU A 140 0.92 -13.85 5.90
C GLU A 140 1.77 -14.00 7.18
N ILE A 141 3.09 -14.12 7.03
CA ILE A 141 4.01 -14.25 8.17
C ILE A 141 3.90 -13.05 9.09
N VAL A 142 3.88 -11.84 8.54
CA VAL A 142 3.78 -10.60 9.31
C VAL A 142 2.38 -10.45 9.91
N TYR A 143 1.34 -10.69 9.13
CA TYR A 143 -0.05 -10.53 9.58
C TYR A 143 -0.44 -11.44 10.74
N LYS A 144 0.10 -12.64 10.82
CA LYS A 144 -0.10 -13.53 11.98
C LYS A 144 0.34 -12.93 13.30
N ASN A 145 1.30 -12.00 13.28
CA ASN A 145 1.79 -11.32 14.47
C ASN A 145 0.92 -10.10 14.84
N TYR A 146 0.32 -9.43 13.86
CA TYR A 146 -0.40 -8.16 14.06
C TYR A 146 -1.92 -8.32 14.12
N TYR A 147 -2.49 -9.27 13.38
CA TYR A 147 -3.96 -9.43 13.29
C TYR A 147 -4.43 -10.74 13.89
N LYS A 148 -5.08 -10.65 15.05
CA LYS A 148 -5.69 -11.81 15.73
C LYS A 148 -7.14 -12.05 15.30
N ASP A 149 -7.80 -11.02 14.80
CA ASP A 149 -9.24 -10.97 14.53
C ASP A 149 -9.61 -10.87 13.04
N LEU A 150 -8.65 -11.13 12.15
CA LEU A 150 -8.81 -11.07 10.70
C LEU A 150 -9.19 -9.66 10.14
N SER A 151 -8.92 -8.61 10.91
CA SER A 151 -9.20 -7.22 10.53
C SER A 151 -8.13 -6.64 9.59
N TYR A 152 -7.88 -7.31 8.46
CA TYR A 152 -6.84 -6.91 7.50
C TYR A 152 -7.15 -5.57 6.82
N PRO A 153 -6.12 -4.78 6.45
CA PRO A 153 -6.31 -3.56 5.67
C PRO A 153 -6.83 -3.88 4.27
N ALA A 154 -7.42 -2.90 3.64
CA ALA A 154 -7.70 -2.97 2.21
C ALA A 154 -6.39 -3.09 1.42
N ALA A 155 -6.38 -3.80 0.30
CA ALA A 155 -5.18 -3.95 -0.50
C ALA A 155 -5.46 -3.95 -2.01
N THR A 156 -4.47 -3.49 -2.76
CA THR A 156 -4.43 -3.53 -4.22
C THR A 156 -3.11 -4.13 -4.65
N VAL A 157 -3.15 -5.02 -5.65
CA VAL A 157 -1.95 -5.59 -6.28
C VAL A 157 -2.05 -5.42 -7.78
N ILE A 158 -1.04 -4.80 -8.39
CA ILE A 158 -0.98 -4.52 -9.82
C ILE A 158 0.34 -5.05 -10.38
N GLY A 159 0.28 -5.74 -11.51
CA GLY A 159 1.46 -6.12 -12.28
C GLY A 159 2.02 -4.92 -13.04
N ILE A 160 3.33 -4.73 -13.00
CA ILE A 160 4.04 -3.68 -13.74
C ILE A 160 5.20 -4.27 -14.53
N GLU A 161 5.77 -3.48 -15.43
CA GLU A 161 7.03 -3.77 -16.09
C GLU A 161 8.23 -3.32 -15.23
N GLY A 162 9.44 -3.72 -15.63
CA GLY A 162 10.68 -3.34 -14.95
C GLY A 162 11.16 -4.35 -13.90
N ASN A 163 12.00 -3.91 -12.99
CA ASN A 163 12.69 -4.75 -12.00
C ASN A 163 12.58 -4.24 -10.54
N LYS A 164 11.68 -3.30 -10.27
CA LYS A 164 11.48 -2.76 -8.92
C LYS A 164 10.08 -3.05 -8.43
N ILE A 165 9.98 -3.59 -7.22
CA ILE A 165 8.73 -3.72 -6.49
C ILE A 165 8.52 -2.41 -5.74
N LEU A 166 7.32 -1.85 -5.88
CA LEU A 166 6.88 -0.72 -5.09
C LEU A 166 5.77 -1.17 -4.14
N ILE A 167 5.92 -0.85 -2.86
CA ILE A 167 4.88 -1.03 -1.86
C ILE A 167 4.70 0.30 -1.13
N TYR A 168 3.47 0.81 -1.09
CA TYR A 168 3.16 1.98 -0.27
C TYR A 168 1.86 1.77 0.50
N PHE A 169 1.70 2.49 1.60
CA PHE A 169 0.55 2.36 2.46
C PHE A 169 0.07 3.71 2.97
N LEU A 170 -1.21 3.76 3.31
CA LEU A 170 -1.82 4.82 4.09
C LEU A 170 -2.18 4.26 5.46
N ALA A 171 -1.74 4.96 6.50
CA ALA A 171 -2.22 4.76 7.87
C ALA A 171 -2.91 6.03 8.39
N ALA A 172 -3.79 5.86 9.35
CA ALA A 172 -4.51 6.96 9.96
C ALA A 172 -4.76 6.71 11.45
N ILE A 173 -4.94 7.79 12.22
CA ILE A 173 -5.53 7.67 13.56
C ILE A 173 -6.99 7.31 13.39
N CYS A 174 -7.33 6.05 13.64
CA CYS A 174 -8.65 5.51 13.40
C CYS A 174 -9.50 5.47 14.66
N LYS A 175 -10.69 6.11 14.62
CA LYS A 175 -11.82 5.75 15.45
C LYS A 175 -12.76 4.87 14.63
N ASN A 176 -13.34 3.86 15.28
CA ASN A 176 -14.33 2.98 14.62
C ASN A 176 -13.78 2.29 13.33
N TYR A 177 -12.54 1.78 13.40
CA TYR A 177 -12.00 0.95 12.31
C TYR A 177 -12.90 -0.27 12.10
N LYS A 178 -13.43 -0.43 10.91
CA LYS A 178 -14.29 -1.55 10.52
C LYS A 178 -13.86 -2.13 9.19
N VAL A 179 -13.73 -3.43 9.16
CA VAL A 179 -13.57 -4.19 7.92
C VAL A 179 -14.93 -4.37 7.25
N ILE A 180 -14.98 -4.18 5.95
CA ILE A 180 -16.16 -4.39 5.13
C ILE A 180 -15.85 -5.52 4.14
N GLU A 181 -16.65 -6.59 4.21
CA GLU A 181 -16.59 -7.70 3.29
C GLU A 181 -17.83 -7.74 2.37
N ASN A 182 -17.70 -8.34 1.20
CA ASN A 182 -18.83 -8.52 0.29
C ASN A 182 -19.54 -9.83 0.63
N ILE A 183 -20.77 -9.76 1.12
CA ILE A 183 -21.58 -10.92 1.49
C ILE A 183 -21.87 -11.90 0.32
N ARG A 184 -21.67 -11.46 -0.92
CA ARG A 184 -21.83 -12.28 -2.14
C ARG A 184 -20.54 -12.96 -2.59
N GLN A 185 -19.44 -12.76 -1.90
CA GLN A 185 -18.13 -13.30 -2.25
C GLN A 185 -17.51 -13.96 -1.02
N VAL A 186 -16.76 -15.01 -1.24
CA VAL A 186 -15.89 -15.59 -0.20
C VAL A 186 -14.83 -14.55 0.16
N SER A 187 -14.60 -14.31 1.45
CA SER A 187 -13.51 -13.45 1.91
C SER A 187 -12.17 -13.96 1.42
N SER A 188 -11.25 -13.07 1.07
CA SER A 188 -9.99 -13.42 0.42
C SER A 188 -9.17 -14.44 1.23
N TYR A 189 -9.15 -14.32 2.54
CA TYR A 189 -8.45 -15.21 3.46
C TYR A 189 -9.12 -16.59 3.65
N ASN A 190 -10.32 -16.79 3.07
CA ASN A 190 -11.06 -18.05 3.06
C ASN A 190 -11.11 -18.70 1.67
N TYR A 191 -10.32 -18.20 0.70
CA TYR A 191 -10.28 -18.81 -0.62
C TYR A 191 -9.83 -20.30 -0.53
N PRO A 192 -10.48 -21.19 -1.32
CA PRO A 192 -10.13 -22.61 -1.32
C PRO A 192 -8.68 -22.83 -1.76
N GLN A 193 -7.94 -23.65 -1.02
CA GLN A 193 -6.51 -23.93 -1.29
C GLN A 193 -6.26 -24.66 -2.62
N ASN A 194 -7.28 -25.34 -3.17
CA ASN A 194 -7.18 -25.97 -4.50
C ASN A 194 -7.19 -24.96 -5.65
N ILE A 195 -7.56 -23.70 -5.39
CA ILE A 195 -7.57 -22.61 -6.38
C ILE A 195 -6.40 -21.67 -6.13
N PHE A 196 -6.12 -21.38 -4.87
CA PHE A 196 -5.04 -20.49 -4.45
C PHE A 196 -4.15 -21.24 -3.43
N SER A 197 -2.89 -21.43 -3.77
CA SER A 197 -1.91 -22.08 -2.87
C SER A 197 -1.67 -21.24 -1.62
N GLU A 198 -1.70 -19.90 -1.75
CA GLU A 198 -1.51 -18.94 -0.67
C GLU A 198 -2.77 -18.11 -0.43
N LYS A 199 -2.98 -17.72 0.82
CA LYS A 199 -4.13 -16.89 1.19
C LYS A 199 -3.84 -15.41 0.93
N PRO A 200 -4.56 -14.76 0.02
CA PRO A 200 -4.47 -13.32 -0.14
C PRO A 200 -5.20 -12.61 1.00
N MET A 201 -4.47 -12.29 2.07
CA MET A 201 -5.02 -11.67 3.27
C MET A 201 -5.26 -10.18 3.07
N PHE A 202 -6.47 -9.80 2.73
CA PHE A 202 -6.93 -8.41 2.63
C PHE A 202 -8.44 -8.33 2.84
N SER A 203 -8.92 -7.15 3.21
CA SER A 203 -10.36 -6.86 3.28
C SER A 203 -10.85 -6.16 2.02
N ARG A 204 -12.11 -6.33 1.66
CA ARG A 204 -12.70 -5.70 0.46
C ARG A 204 -12.75 -4.18 0.58
N ALA A 205 -13.00 -3.69 1.79
CA ALA A 205 -12.88 -2.29 2.12
C ALA A 205 -12.63 -2.12 3.62
N VAL A 206 -12.17 -0.93 3.99
CA VAL A 206 -12.03 -0.49 5.38
C VAL A 206 -12.78 0.81 5.54
N SER A 207 -13.63 0.90 6.56
CA SER A 207 -14.28 2.14 6.99
C SER A 207 -13.65 2.61 8.29
N PHE A 208 -13.44 3.92 8.41
CA PHE A 208 -12.87 4.55 9.60
C PHE A 208 -13.26 6.03 9.69
N LYS A 209 -13.16 6.58 10.91
CA LYS A 209 -13.17 8.02 11.16
C LYS A 209 -11.85 8.42 11.78
N THR A 210 -11.33 9.59 11.43
CA THR A 210 -10.19 10.14 12.17
C THR A 210 -10.66 10.85 13.44
N THR A 211 -9.73 11.13 14.35
CA THR A 211 -10.06 11.73 15.64
C THR A 211 -10.75 13.10 15.52
N TYR A 212 -10.41 13.84 14.48
CA TYR A 212 -10.83 15.23 14.30
C TYR A 212 -11.88 15.42 13.19
N GLU A 213 -12.30 14.33 12.53
CA GLU A 213 -13.30 14.37 11.48
C GLU A 213 -14.51 13.52 11.86
N ASN A 214 -15.67 14.13 11.78
CA ASN A 214 -16.92 13.39 11.99
C ASN A 214 -17.43 12.70 10.70
N VAL A 215 -16.61 12.66 9.68
CA VAL A 215 -16.93 12.04 8.37
C VAL A 215 -16.36 10.64 8.35
N GLU A 216 -17.19 9.67 8.03
CA GLU A 216 -16.76 8.29 7.76
C GLU A 216 -16.10 8.20 6.38
N LYS A 217 -14.91 7.60 6.36
CA LYS A 217 -14.16 7.33 5.13
C LYS A 217 -14.22 5.85 4.83
N ILE A 218 -14.35 5.51 3.56
CA ILE A 218 -14.30 4.13 3.07
C ILE A 218 -13.20 4.02 2.04
N ILE A 219 -12.27 3.10 2.26
CA ILE A 219 -11.20 2.77 1.31
C ILE A 219 -11.42 1.37 0.79
N ILE A 220 -11.51 1.23 -0.53
CA ILE A 220 -11.87 -0.01 -1.22
C ILE A 220 -10.61 -0.68 -1.76
N SER A 221 -10.54 -2.01 -1.67
CA SER A 221 -9.55 -2.83 -2.39
C SER A 221 -9.83 -2.83 -3.89
N GLY A 222 -8.78 -2.92 -4.72
CA GLY A 222 -8.88 -3.00 -6.17
C GLY A 222 -7.94 -4.04 -6.74
#